data_b24a48321e4201df179f0f37c58cb3f3
#
_entry.id   b24a48321e4201df179f0f37c58cb3f3
#
_cell.length_a   1.000
_cell.length_b   1.000
_cell.length_c   1.000
_cell.angle_alpha   90.00
_cell.angle_beta   90.00
_cell.angle_gamma   90.00
#
_symmetry.space_group_name_H-M   'P 1'
#
loop_
_entity.id
_entity.type
_entity.pdbx_description
1 polymer ?
#
loop_
_entity_poly.entity_id
_entity_poly.type
_entity_poly.pdbx_seq_one_letter_code
_entity_poly.pdbx_strand_id
1 'polypeptide(L)'
;MKSLRLINVVLLFFISNAAISQFYGCPDPLANNFNPSVTNNDGSCIYNAASVATAVSFNLSDNLMETSGLISWNNQIWTHNDSDDSNIYALDSTNGSIVKSYLLSGIVNIDWEEISQDNDFVYLGDFGNNHNGNRVDLKILRINKSSILANAPTIEAINFSYPNQTSFTPAGSNNTDFDCEAFIVSTDSIFLFTKQWISNKTSVYSLSKSPGTHIATLKSTFDVQGLITGATYIASKKLIALSGYSKQLQPFVYLLYDFRGSDFFGGNKRKIQVSLPYHQVEGITTSNGLKYYISNEKFVQAPLINSPQKLHILDLSSFLEGYLNKFVSLPEVQSGKTDKVFPNPTKDFLNFKPENYRSADTYRIINQAGQTVLTGKMKIENPSINISDLSAGIYILMLENEKHFTFKVIKN
;
A
#
# COMPACT_ATOMS: atom_id res chain seq x y z
N MET A 1 77.42 12.04 -31.13
CA MET A 1 76.20 11.25 -30.84
C MET A 1 75.73 11.62 -29.44
N LYS A 2 74.65 12.42 -29.30
CA LYS A 2 74.09 12.81 -28.02
C LYS A 2 72.83 11.93 -27.77
N SER A 3 72.83 11.10 -26.72
CA SER A 3 71.77 10.29 -26.33
C SER A 3 70.70 11.10 -25.56
N LEU A 4 69.49 11.18 -26.11
CA LEU A 4 68.32 11.79 -25.49
C LEU A 4 67.73 10.77 -24.51
N ARG A 5 67.74 11.06 -23.21
CA ARG A 5 67.01 10.26 -22.20
C ARG A 5 65.58 10.76 -22.11
N LEU A 6 64.63 9.88 -22.49
CA LEU A 6 63.20 10.11 -22.27
C LEU A 6 62.90 9.87 -20.80
N ILE A 7 62.37 10.88 -20.10
CA ILE A 7 61.86 10.78 -18.75
C ILE A 7 60.35 10.49 -18.88
N ASN A 8 59.93 9.26 -18.56
CA ASN A 8 58.52 8.93 -18.41
C ASN A 8 57.99 9.44 -17.07
N VAL A 9 57.16 10.47 -17.10
CA VAL A 9 56.40 10.95 -15.93
C VAL A 9 55.14 10.10 -15.85
N VAL A 10 55.05 9.18 -14.85
CA VAL A 10 53.83 8.47 -14.52
C VAL A 10 52.96 9.35 -13.63
N LEU A 11 51.88 9.85 -14.18
CA LEU A 11 50.86 10.63 -13.43
C LEU A 11 49.94 9.65 -12.70
N LEU A 12 50.15 9.46 -11.40
CA LEU A 12 49.25 8.69 -10.52
C LEU A 12 48.00 9.53 -10.21
N PHE A 13 46.88 9.21 -10.85
CA PHE A 13 45.57 9.72 -10.46
C PHE A 13 45.11 9.02 -9.17
N PHE A 14 45.14 9.70 -8.04
CA PHE A 14 44.44 9.29 -6.84
C PHE A 14 42.96 9.55 -7.03
N ILE A 15 42.17 8.51 -7.33
CA ILE A 15 40.72 8.55 -7.22
C ILE A 15 40.39 8.50 -5.74
N SER A 16 40.13 9.61 -5.11
CA SER A 16 39.56 9.65 -3.76
C SER A 16 38.08 9.18 -3.84
N ASN A 17 37.84 7.92 -3.51
CA ASN A 17 36.49 7.48 -3.19
C ASN A 17 36.08 8.20 -1.91
N ALA A 18 35.22 9.22 -2.02
CA ALA A 18 34.55 9.79 -0.87
C ALA A 18 33.62 8.68 -0.32
N ALA A 19 34.03 8.01 0.74
CA ALA A 19 33.17 7.13 1.51
C ALA A 19 32.06 8.01 2.10
N ILE A 20 30.86 7.97 1.54
CA ILE A 20 29.69 8.59 2.15
C ILE A 20 29.43 7.79 3.43
N SER A 21 29.74 8.37 4.57
CA SER A 21 29.43 7.77 5.87
C SER A 21 27.92 7.63 5.98
N GLN A 22 27.44 6.39 6.14
CA GLN A 22 26.04 6.11 6.38
C GLN A 22 25.76 6.23 7.88
N PHE A 23 24.89 7.18 8.25
CA PHE A 23 24.44 7.34 9.62
C PHE A 23 23.08 6.65 9.79
N TYR A 24 23.02 5.67 10.67
CA TYR A 24 21.82 4.93 11.03
C TYR A 24 21.16 5.56 12.26
N GLY A 25 19.81 5.49 12.33
CA GLY A 25 19.02 6.02 13.42
C GLY A 25 17.61 6.39 12.99
N CYS A 26 16.98 7.31 13.72
CA CYS A 26 15.62 7.76 13.46
C CYS A 26 15.60 9.08 12.64
N PRO A 27 15.14 9.08 11.37
CA PRO A 27 15.04 10.27 10.53
C PRO A 27 13.64 10.92 10.56
N ASP A 28 12.71 10.47 11.43
CA ASP A 28 11.36 11.01 11.50
C ASP A 28 11.30 12.19 12.48
N PRO A 29 10.97 13.43 12.01
CA PRO A 29 10.86 14.60 12.87
C PRO A 29 9.79 14.50 13.95
N LEU A 30 8.83 13.57 13.82
CA LEU A 30 7.77 13.35 14.82
C LEU A 30 8.20 12.39 15.94
N ALA A 31 9.37 11.78 15.84
CA ALA A 31 9.88 10.86 16.84
C ALA A 31 10.62 11.59 17.96
N ASN A 32 10.57 11.04 19.19
CA ASN A 32 11.24 11.59 20.35
C ASN A 32 12.78 11.54 20.24
N ASN A 33 13.29 10.58 19.48
CA ASN A 33 14.71 10.37 19.24
C ASN A 33 15.13 10.76 17.81
N PHE A 34 14.45 11.73 17.21
CA PHE A 34 14.80 12.28 15.92
C PHE A 34 16.24 12.77 15.86
N ASN A 35 16.95 12.41 14.79
CA ASN A 35 18.28 12.91 14.50
C ASN A 35 18.37 13.35 13.03
N PRO A 36 18.51 14.67 12.75
CA PRO A 36 18.53 15.20 11.39
C PRO A 36 19.77 14.78 10.57
N SER A 37 20.82 14.27 11.22
CA SER A 37 22.03 13.79 10.55
C SER A 37 21.89 12.35 10.03
N VAL A 38 20.80 11.66 10.34
CA VAL A 38 20.56 10.28 9.92
C VAL A 38 20.23 10.23 8.44
N THR A 39 20.96 9.38 7.71
CA THR A 39 20.72 9.12 6.30
C THR A 39 19.98 7.81 6.04
N ASN A 40 19.93 6.92 7.03
CA ASN A 40 19.32 5.60 6.92
C ASN A 40 18.44 5.31 8.15
N ASN A 41 17.16 5.09 7.90
CA ASN A 41 16.25 4.61 8.93
C ASN A 41 16.64 3.17 9.34
N ASP A 42 16.83 2.95 10.62
CA ASP A 42 17.13 1.63 11.21
C ASP A 42 15.97 1.06 12.03
N GLY A 43 14.80 1.70 11.97
CA GLY A 43 13.60 1.30 12.70
C GLY A 43 13.61 1.65 14.19
N SER A 44 14.58 2.45 14.65
CA SER A 44 14.73 2.84 16.07
C SER A 44 13.86 4.01 16.51
N CYS A 45 12.98 4.57 15.63
CA CYS A 45 12.12 5.68 15.97
C CYS A 45 11.18 5.35 17.13
N ILE A 46 11.12 6.25 18.14
CA ILE A 46 10.29 6.14 19.33
C ILE A 46 9.26 7.27 19.31
N TYR A 47 7.99 6.92 19.48
CA TYR A 47 6.90 7.87 19.47
C TYR A 47 6.16 7.89 20.80
N ASN A 48 5.63 9.05 21.19
CA ASN A 48 4.67 9.14 22.27
C ASN A 48 3.38 8.40 21.93
N ALA A 49 2.67 7.94 22.96
CA ALA A 49 1.32 7.42 22.79
C ALA A 49 0.44 8.47 22.06
N ALA A 50 -0.34 8.01 21.11
CA ALA A 50 -1.18 8.86 20.29
C ALA A 50 -2.58 8.25 20.12
N SER A 51 -3.57 9.12 19.93
CA SER A 51 -4.94 8.71 19.63
C SER A 51 -5.54 9.59 18.51
N VAL A 52 -6.54 9.03 17.83
CA VAL A 52 -7.33 9.71 16.82
C VAL A 52 -8.81 9.42 17.04
N ALA A 53 -9.63 10.45 16.94
CA ALA A 53 -11.09 10.30 16.90
C ALA A 53 -11.57 10.10 15.44
N THR A 54 -12.74 9.51 15.28
CA THR A 54 -13.40 9.45 13.99
C THR A 54 -13.88 10.83 13.58
N ALA A 55 -13.58 11.25 12.36
CA ALA A 55 -14.05 12.50 11.81
C ALA A 55 -15.54 12.39 11.44
N VAL A 56 -15.95 11.25 10.87
CA VAL A 56 -17.33 10.93 10.47
C VAL A 56 -17.56 9.44 10.66
N SER A 57 -18.82 9.07 10.94
CA SER A 57 -19.24 7.66 11.03
C SER A 57 -20.59 7.48 10.35
N PHE A 58 -20.72 6.43 9.53
CA PHE A 58 -21.93 6.07 8.81
C PHE A 58 -22.40 4.68 9.26
N ASN A 59 -23.71 4.52 9.50
CA ASN A 59 -24.27 3.20 9.71
C ASN A 59 -24.24 2.42 8.39
N LEU A 60 -23.78 1.18 8.43
CA LEU A 60 -23.87 0.27 7.31
C LEU A 60 -25.23 -0.44 7.29
N SER A 61 -25.59 -0.99 6.13
CA SER A 61 -26.79 -1.81 5.97
C SER A 61 -26.73 -3.07 6.85
N ASP A 62 -27.90 -3.59 7.24
CA ASP A 62 -27.98 -4.90 7.91
C ASP A 62 -27.48 -6.06 7.05
N ASN A 63 -27.31 -5.87 5.74
CA ASN A 63 -26.63 -6.84 4.88
C ASN A 63 -25.11 -6.89 5.10
N LEU A 64 -24.54 -6.02 5.93
CA LEU A 64 -23.11 -5.87 6.21
C LEU A 64 -22.83 -5.97 7.73
N MET A 65 -23.58 -6.81 8.45
CA MET A 65 -23.40 -6.97 9.89
C MET A 65 -22.02 -7.51 10.25
N GLU A 66 -21.45 -8.33 9.39
CA GLU A 66 -20.15 -8.98 9.54
C GLU A 66 -19.13 -8.38 8.54
N THR A 67 -19.23 -7.05 8.30
CA THR A 67 -18.32 -6.37 7.37
C THR A 67 -16.87 -6.53 7.80
N SER A 68 -16.06 -7.12 6.94
CA SER A 68 -14.65 -7.38 7.17
C SER A 68 -13.76 -6.47 6.31
N GLY A 69 -12.84 -6.96 5.51
CA GLY A 69 -11.84 -6.17 4.77
C GLY A 69 -12.38 -5.02 3.92
N LEU A 70 -11.51 -4.04 3.62
CA LEU A 70 -11.84 -2.87 2.80
C LEU A 70 -10.81 -2.59 1.72
N ILE A 71 -11.26 -2.26 0.50
CA ILE A 71 -10.43 -1.58 -0.52
C ILE A 71 -11.12 -0.32 -1.05
N SER A 72 -10.31 0.62 -1.56
CA SER A 72 -10.78 1.76 -2.33
C SER A 72 -10.53 1.51 -3.81
N TRP A 73 -11.58 1.35 -4.61
CA TRP A 73 -11.51 1.07 -6.02
C TRP A 73 -12.66 1.73 -6.77
N ASN A 74 -12.40 2.32 -7.94
CA ASN A 74 -13.39 2.96 -8.81
C ASN A 74 -14.24 4.02 -8.08
N ASN A 75 -13.59 4.85 -7.25
CA ASN A 75 -14.20 5.89 -6.41
C ASN A 75 -15.22 5.38 -5.39
N GLN A 76 -15.23 4.10 -5.09
CA GLN A 76 -16.07 3.45 -4.10
C GLN A 76 -15.23 2.75 -3.05
N ILE A 77 -15.84 2.47 -1.92
CA ILE A 77 -15.29 1.57 -0.90
C ILE A 77 -15.91 0.20 -1.13
N TRP A 78 -15.11 -0.83 -1.17
CA TRP A 78 -15.55 -2.20 -1.37
C TRP A 78 -15.28 -3.01 -0.12
N THR A 79 -16.24 -3.87 0.20
CA THR A 79 -16.21 -4.78 1.36
C THR A 79 -16.91 -6.09 1.06
N HIS A 80 -16.89 -7.00 2.03
CA HIS A 80 -17.59 -8.27 2.08
C HIS A 80 -17.98 -8.58 3.53
N ASN A 81 -18.79 -9.59 3.77
CA ASN A 81 -18.96 -10.18 5.08
C ASN A 81 -17.93 -11.31 5.29
N ASP A 82 -17.60 -11.62 6.52
CA ASP A 82 -16.71 -12.72 6.89
C ASP A 82 -17.38 -14.09 6.65
N SER A 83 -18.69 -14.21 6.84
CA SER A 83 -19.43 -15.46 6.70
C SER A 83 -20.76 -15.31 5.97
N ASP A 84 -21.46 -16.42 5.73
CA ASP A 84 -22.85 -16.56 5.26
C ASP A 84 -23.20 -15.94 3.90
N ASP A 85 -22.33 -15.16 3.29
CA ASP A 85 -22.60 -14.39 2.08
C ASP A 85 -21.43 -14.49 1.11
N SER A 86 -21.70 -14.76 -0.16
CA SER A 86 -20.69 -14.78 -1.24
C SER A 86 -20.73 -13.55 -2.14
N ASN A 87 -21.19 -12.43 -1.63
CA ASN A 87 -21.15 -11.14 -2.32
C ASN A 87 -19.95 -10.28 -1.91
N ILE A 88 -19.48 -9.47 -2.86
CA ILE A 88 -18.69 -8.29 -2.58
C ILE A 88 -19.54 -7.04 -2.84
N TYR A 89 -19.39 -6.04 -2.00
CA TYR A 89 -20.25 -4.86 -2.00
C TYR A 89 -19.46 -3.60 -2.32
N ALA A 90 -19.97 -2.81 -3.26
CA ALA A 90 -19.49 -1.48 -3.55
C ALA A 90 -20.32 -0.45 -2.79
N LEU A 91 -19.67 0.38 -1.98
CA LEU A 91 -20.28 1.37 -1.11
C LEU A 91 -19.97 2.79 -1.60
N ASP A 92 -20.92 3.69 -1.42
CA ASP A 92 -20.69 5.13 -1.54
C ASP A 92 -19.74 5.59 -0.41
N SER A 93 -18.60 6.14 -0.77
CA SER A 93 -17.56 6.60 0.16
C SER A 93 -17.97 7.83 0.99
N THR A 94 -19.13 8.46 0.68
CA THR A 94 -19.61 9.66 1.37
C THR A 94 -20.66 9.38 2.43
N ASN A 95 -21.30 8.21 2.38
CA ASN A 95 -22.41 7.87 3.29
C ASN A 95 -22.49 6.38 3.69
N GLY A 96 -21.65 5.50 3.11
CA GLY A 96 -21.60 4.07 3.42
C GLY A 96 -22.76 3.24 2.83
N SER A 97 -23.63 3.82 1.99
CA SER A 97 -24.74 3.06 1.38
C SER A 97 -24.24 2.08 0.32
N ILE A 98 -24.88 0.92 0.22
CA ILE A 98 -24.60 -0.06 -0.84
C ILE A 98 -25.04 0.53 -2.18
N VAL A 99 -24.08 0.72 -3.09
CA VAL A 99 -24.34 1.15 -4.48
C VAL A 99 -24.67 -0.08 -5.32
N LYS A 100 -23.93 -1.17 -5.12
CA LYS A 100 -24.12 -2.42 -5.84
C LYS A 100 -23.50 -3.60 -5.08
N SER A 101 -24.11 -4.78 -5.24
CA SER A 101 -23.56 -6.07 -4.81
C SER A 101 -23.21 -6.93 -6.03
N TYR A 102 -22.16 -7.73 -5.90
CA TYR A 102 -21.69 -8.63 -6.93
C TYR A 102 -21.51 -10.02 -6.35
N LEU A 103 -22.38 -10.94 -6.79
CA LEU A 103 -22.30 -12.33 -6.35
C LEU A 103 -21.10 -13.04 -7.01
N LEU A 104 -20.25 -13.65 -6.20
CA LEU A 104 -19.19 -14.55 -6.65
C LEU A 104 -19.77 -15.95 -6.85
N SER A 105 -20.46 -16.14 -7.99
CA SER A 105 -21.21 -17.37 -8.29
C SER A 105 -20.31 -18.60 -8.25
N GLY A 106 -20.77 -19.66 -7.57
CA GLY A 106 -20.03 -20.93 -7.43
C GLY A 106 -18.95 -20.93 -6.35
N ILE A 107 -18.78 -19.83 -5.62
CA ILE A 107 -17.88 -19.72 -4.47
C ILE A 107 -18.71 -19.81 -3.19
N VAL A 108 -18.21 -20.58 -2.24
CA VAL A 108 -18.73 -20.64 -0.86
C VAL A 108 -17.81 -19.80 0.01
N ASN A 109 -18.37 -18.85 0.74
CA ASN A 109 -17.68 -18.17 1.81
C ASN A 109 -17.58 -19.13 3.00
N ILE A 110 -16.35 -19.49 3.38
CA ILE A 110 -16.10 -20.34 4.55
C ILE A 110 -15.74 -19.47 5.73
N ASP A 111 -14.82 -18.50 5.51
CA ASP A 111 -14.30 -17.60 6.55
C ASP A 111 -13.47 -16.51 5.86
N TRP A 112 -14.17 -15.53 5.24
CA TRP A 112 -13.54 -14.46 4.48
C TRP A 112 -13.12 -13.31 5.39
N GLU A 113 -11.85 -12.96 5.42
CA GLU A 113 -11.33 -12.04 6.41
C GLU A 113 -10.86 -10.71 5.79
N GLU A 114 -10.24 -10.73 4.63
CA GLU A 114 -9.65 -9.50 4.06
C GLU A 114 -9.82 -9.46 2.56
N ILE A 115 -9.92 -8.24 2.02
CA ILE A 115 -9.91 -7.93 0.59
C ILE A 115 -8.74 -7.01 0.28
N SER A 116 -7.99 -7.31 -0.78
CA SER A 116 -6.89 -6.49 -1.25
C SER A 116 -6.90 -6.39 -2.77
N GLN A 117 -5.99 -5.61 -3.37
CA GLN A 117 -6.03 -5.40 -4.81
C GLN A 117 -4.66 -5.05 -5.40
N ASP A 118 -4.53 -5.30 -6.71
CA ASP A 118 -3.57 -4.64 -7.58
C ASP A 118 -4.30 -3.91 -8.73
N ASN A 119 -3.61 -3.58 -9.80
CA ASN A 119 -4.22 -2.88 -10.92
C ASN A 119 -5.34 -3.68 -11.61
N ASP A 120 -5.15 -4.99 -11.75
CA ASP A 120 -5.98 -5.86 -12.59
C ASP A 120 -6.92 -6.76 -11.79
N PHE A 121 -6.58 -7.06 -10.53
CA PHE A 121 -7.27 -8.05 -9.72
C PHE A 121 -7.69 -7.50 -8.36
N VAL A 122 -8.80 -8.02 -7.89
CA VAL A 122 -9.20 -8.06 -6.48
C VAL A 122 -8.77 -9.42 -5.92
N TYR A 123 -8.27 -9.42 -4.71
CA TYR A 123 -7.88 -10.61 -3.96
C TYR A 123 -8.74 -10.68 -2.71
N LEU A 124 -9.34 -11.85 -2.44
CA LEU A 124 -10.22 -12.07 -1.31
C LEU A 124 -9.70 -13.27 -0.51
N GLY A 125 -9.42 -13.05 0.75
CA GLY A 125 -8.81 -14.05 1.64
C GLY A 125 -9.87 -14.91 2.32
N ASP A 126 -9.99 -16.19 1.93
CA ASP A 126 -10.75 -17.22 2.60
C ASP A 126 -9.79 -18.05 3.46
N PHE A 127 -9.44 -17.50 4.62
CA PHE A 127 -8.36 -18.05 5.42
C PHE A 127 -8.51 -17.83 6.94
N GLY A 128 -9.64 -17.33 7.41
CA GLY A 128 -9.95 -17.29 8.83
C GLY A 128 -9.80 -18.69 9.45
N ASN A 129 -9.26 -18.76 10.63
CA ASN A 129 -8.92 -20.02 11.29
C ASN A 129 -9.09 -19.94 12.82
N ASN A 130 -9.92 -18.98 13.27
CA ASN A 130 -10.16 -18.69 14.68
C ASN A 130 -11.05 -19.72 15.38
N HIS A 131 -11.90 -20.46 14.66
CA HIS A 131 -12.88 -21.38 15.25
C HIS A 131 -12.20 -22.56 15.97
N ASN A 132 -11.25 -23.24 15.32
CA ASN A 132 -10.53 -24.39 15.88
C ASN A 132 -9.02 -24.39 15.60
N GLY A 133 -8.50 -23.42 14.87
CA GLY A 133 -7.08 -23.31 14.53
C GLY A 133 -6.54 -24.43 13.63
N ASN A 134 -7.42 -25.18 12.94
CA ASN A 134 -7.03 -26.43 12.27
C ASN A 134 -7.41 -26.51 10.78
N ARG A 135 -7.77 -25.39 10.14
CA ARG A 135 -8.08 -25.36 8.71
C ARG A 135 -6.85 -25.75 7.86
N VAL A 136 -7.12 -26.53 6.81
CA VAL A 136 -6.13 -27.02 5.83
C VAL A 136 -6.44 -26.58 4.40
N ASP A 137 -7.50 -25.81 4.22
CA ASP A 137 -8.04 -25.35 2.93
C ASP A 137 -7.91 -23.84 2.74
N LEU A 138 -6.92 -23.24 3.41
CA LEU A 138 -6.66 -21.80 3.35
C LEU A 138 -6.34 -21.37 1.92
N LYS A 139 -6.99 -20.29 1.45
CA LYS A 139 -6.83 -19.81 0.09
C LYS A 139 -7.08 -18.30 -0.05
N ILE A 140 -6.58 -17.75 -1.12
CA ILE A 140 -6.92 -16.40 -1.59
C ILE A 140 -7.55 -16.55 -2.97
N LEU A 141 -8.72 -15.97 -3.14
CA LEU A 141 -9.41 -15.89 -4.41
C LEU A 141 -8.87 -14.68 -5.18
N ARG A 142 -8.35 -14.90 -6.38
CA ARG A 142 -7.89 -13.85 -7.28
C ARG A 142 -8.95 -13.62 -8.37
N ILE A 143 -9.53 -12.43 -8.42
CA ILE A 143 -10.72 -12.11 -9.21
C ILE A 143 -10.39 -10.96 -10.17
N ASN A 144 -10.58 -11.15 -11.46
CA ASN A 144 -10.33 -10.10 -12.44
C ASN A 144 -11.34 -8.95 -12.29
N LYS A 145 -10.86 -7.72 -12.15
CA LYS A 145 -11.68 -6.52 -11.90
C LYS A 145 -12.70 -6.25 -13.00
N SER A 146 -12.32 -6.41 -14.27
CA SER A 146 -13.24 -6.19 -15.39
C SER A 146 -14.36 -7.23 -15.43
N SER A 147 -14.09 -8.46 -15.01
CA SER A 147 -15.08 -9.53 -14.92
C SER A 147 -16.10 -9.31 -13.81
N ILE A 148 -15.68 -8.71 -12.66
CA ILE A 148 -16.59 -8.28 -11.60
C ILE A 148 -17.59 -7.26 -12.16
N LEU A 149 -17.08 -6.19 -12.81
CA LEU A 149 -17.94 -5.14 -13.37
C LEU A 149 -18.88 -5.65 -14.45
N ALA A 150 -18.49 -6.71 -15.19
CA ALA A 150 -19.33 -7.37 -16.17
C ALA A 150 -20.37 -8.34 -15.57
N ASN A 151 -20.44 -8.50 -14.25
CA ASN A 151 -21.25 -9.51 -13.52
C ASN A 151 -20.98 -10.96 -13.99
N ALA A 152 -19.76 -11.25 -14.41
CA ALA A 152 -19.31 -12.59 -14.81
C ALA A 152 -17.89 -12.83 -14.24
N PRO A 153 -17.75 -12.91 -12.91
CA PRO A 153 -16.45 -12.95 -12.25
C PRO A 153 -15.63 -14.15 -12.69
N THR A 154 -14.40 -13.89 -13.14
CA THR A 154 -13.38 -14.91 -13.40
C THR A 154 -12.52 -15.03 -12.15
N ILE A 155 -12.53 -16.21 -11.55
CA ILE A 155 -11.96 -16.47 -10.22
C ILE A 155 -10.92 -17.59 -10.32
N GLU A 156 -9.76 -17.35 -9.74
CA GLU A 156 -8.68 -18.30 -9.60
C GLU A 156 -8.31 -18.43 -8.12
N ALA A 157 -7.78 -19.57 -7.71
CA ALA A 157 -7.40 -19.82 -6.32
C ALA A 157 -5.89 -19.89 -6.13
N ILE A 158 -5.41 -19.28 -5.04
CA ILE A 158 -4.06 -19.37 -4.52
C ILE A 158 -4.18 -20.08 -3.17
N ASN A 159 -4.02 -21.41 -3.18
CA ASN A 159 -4.08 -22.20 -1.95
C ASN A 159 -2.74 -22.14 -1.23
N PHE A 160 -2.77 -22.14 0.10
CA PHE A 160 -1.52 -22.09 0.86
C PHE A 160 -1.60 -22.81 2.20
N SER A 161 -0.41 -23.06 2.77
CA SER A 161 -0.22 -23.55 4.13
C SER A 161 0.93 -22.83 4.80
N TYR A 162 0.93 -22.80 6.13
CA TYR A 162 2.03 -22.27 6.92
C TYR A 162 3.11 -23.32 7.13
N PRO A 163 4.40 -23.00 6.92
CA PRO A 163 5.49 -23.98 7.04
C PRO A 163 5.72 -24.47 8.47
N ASN A 164 5.29 -23.67 9.45
CA ASN A 164 5.50 -23.92 10.88
C ASN A 164 4.22 -24.31 11.64
N GLN A 165 3.08 -24.46 10.97
CA GLN A 165 1.88 -25.06 11.56
C GLN A 165 2.00 -26.59 11.44
N THR A 166 2.36 -27.24 12.52
CA THR A 166 2.64 -28.68 12.54
C THR A 166 1.55 -29.51 13.20
N SER A 167 0.60 -28.86 13.90
CA SER A 167 -0.57 -29.51 14.52
C SER A 167 -1.86 -28.96 13.92
N PHE A 168 -2.76 -29.86 13.58
CA PHE A 168 -4.12 -29.58 13.11
C PHE A 168 -5.16 -30.19 14.04
N THR A 169 -4.79 -30.45 15.28
CA THR A 169 -5.74 -30.87 16.32
C THR A 169 -6.61 -29.65 16.69
N PRO A 170 -7.94 -29.78 16.72
CA PRO A 170 -8.82 -28.68 17.13
C PRO A 170 -8.41 -28.10 18.48
N ALA A 171 -8.15 -26.80 18.52
CA ALA A 171 -7.65 -26.12 19.72
C ALA A 171 -8.77 -25.35 20.46
N GLY A 172 -9.96 -25.25 19.87
CA GLY A 172 -11.06 -24.41 20.36
C GLY A 172 -10.96 -22.97 19.87
N SER A 173 -12.02 -22.20 20.07
CA SER A 173 -12.15 -20.85 19.53
C SER A 173 -11.08 -19.90 20.08
N ASN A 174 -10.53 -19.08 19.19
CA ASN A 174 -9.54 -18.03 19.51
C ASN A 174 -8.29 -18.57 20.24
N ASN A 175 -7.88 -19.79 19.92
CA ASN A 175 -6.76 -20.48 20.55
C ASN A 175 -5.71 -20.94 19.52
N THR A 176 -5.31 -20.04 18.63
CA THR A 176 -4.33 -20.27 17.57
C THR A 176 -3.51 -19.00 17.30
N ASP A 177 -2.29 -19.18 16.79
CA ASP A 177 -1.46 -18.11 16.22
C ASP A 177 -1.37 -18.21 14.68
N PHE A 178 -2.17 -19.10 14.07
CA PHE A 178 -2.28 -19.32 12.62
C PHE A 178 -3.63 -18.88 12.05
N ASP A 179 -4.25 -17.92 12.68
CA ASP A 179 -5.37 -17.18 12.14
C ASP A 179 -4.85 -16.01 11.31
N CYS A 180 -5.36 -15.84 10.10
CA CYS A 180 -4.98 -14.74 9.24
C CYS A 180 -6.19 -13.86 9.02
N GLU A 181 -6.02 -12.56 9.20
CA GLU A 181 -7.12 -11.62 9.03
C GLU A 181 -6.71 -10.37 8.23
N ALA A 182 -5.48 -10.34 7.76
CA ALA A 182 -4.99 -9.20 6.99
C ALA A 182 -3.95 -9.63 5.95
N PHE A 183 -3.99 -9.02 4.78
CA PHE A 183 -2.93 -9.17 3.79
C PHE A 183 -2.82 -7.98 2.85
N ILE A 184 -1.65 -7.81 2.27
CA ILE A 184 -1.41 -6.83 1.22
C ILE A 184 -0.87 -7.50 -0.04
N VAL A 185 -1.15 -6.88 -1.18
CA VAL A 185 -0.63 -7.31 -2.48
C VAL A 185 0.45 -6.34 -2.94
N SER A 186 1.64 -6.87 -3.22
CA SER A 186 2.74 -6.14 -3.83
C SER A 186 2.85 -6.47 -5.32
N THR A 187 3.91 -5.96 -5.99
CA THR A 187 4.16 -6.25 -7.39
C THR A 187 4.25 -7.74 -7.66
N ASP A 188 4.99 -8.49 -6.84
CA ASP A 188 5.35 -9.89 -7.12
C ASP A 188 4.85 -10.88 -6.05
N SER A 189 4.37 -10.39 -4.91
CA SER A 189 4.05 -11.22 -3.76
C SER A 189 2.81 -10.73 -3.03
N ILE A 190 2.19 -11.62 -2.31
CA ILE A 190 1.22 -11.35 -1.27
C ILE A 190 1.94 -11.46 0.07
N PHE A 191 1.64 -10.57 1.01
CA PHE A 191 2.15 -10.63 2.38
C PHE A 191 0.98 -10.73 3.35
N LEU A 192 0.94 -11.85 4.08
CA LEU A 192 -0.07 -12.18 5.09
C LEU A 192 0.37 -11.65 6.44
N PHE A 193 -0.55 -11.12 7.23
CA PHE A 193 -0.35 -10.73 8.62
C PHE A 193 -1.29 -11.54 9.50
N THR A 194 -0.75 -12.36 10.39
CA THR A 194 -1.56 -13.22 11.25
C THR A 194 -2.16 -12.46 12.43
N LYS A 195 -3.38 -12.82 12.81
CA LYS A 195 -4.04 -12.45 14.08
C LYS A 195 -3.71 -13.51 15.12
N GLN A 196 -2.73 -13.22 15.96
CA GLN A 196 -2.23 -14.20 16.93
C GLN A 196 -2.97 -14.09 18.26
N TRP A 197 -3.97 -14.94 18.43
CA TRP A 197 -4.83 -14.94 19.60
C TRP A 197 -4.11 -15.28 20.91
N ILE A 198 -3.12 -16.18 20.85
CA ILE A 198 -2.35 -16.62 22.00
C ILE A 198 -1.29 -15.59 22.36
N SER A 199 -0.45 -15.22 21.40
CA SER A 199 0.76 -14.42 21.63
C SER A 199 0.53 -12.91 21.56
N ASN A 200 -0.61 -12.41 21.02
CA ASN A 200 -0.91 -10.99 20.74
C ASN A 200 0.12 -10.31 19.82
N LYS A 201 0.71 -11.10 18.92
CA LYS A 201 1.69 -10.68 17.91
C LYS A 201 1.09 -10.77 16.52
N THR A 202 1.86 -10.39 15.53
CA THR A 202 1.61 -10.70 14.12
C THR A 202 2.85 -11.27 13.48
N SER A 203 2.70 -12.28 12.64
CA SER A 203 3.75 -12.81 11.79
C SER A 203 3.47 -12.43 10.34
N VAL A 204 4.52 -11.99 9.64
CA VAL A 204 4.45 -11.72 8.21
C VAL A 204 4.94 -12.95 7.45
N TYR A 205 4.09 -13.45 6.56
CA TYR A 205 4.47 -14.49 5.60
C TYR A 205 4.38 -13.94 4.17
N SER A 206 5.30 -14.33 3.32
CA SER A 206 5.22 -14.05 1.88
C SER A 206 4.67 -15.23 1.12
N LEU A 207 3.86 -14.95 0.10
CA LEU A 207 3.19 -15.91 -0.74
C LEU A 207 3.28 -15.47 -2.21
N SER A 208 3.35 -16.44 -3.15
CA SER A 208 3.26 -16.14 -4.58
C SER A 208 1.87 -15.61 -4.95
N LYS A 209 1.80 -14.68 -5.91
CA LYS A 209 0.54 -14.20 -6.52
C LYS A 209 -0.02 -15.13 -7.58
N SER A 210 0.74 -16.15 -7.99
CA SER A 210 0.32 -17.07 -9.04
C SER A 210 -0.72 -18.05 -8.50
N PRO A 211 -1.79 -18.34 -9.24
CA PRO A 211 -2.73 -19.41 -8.88
C PRO A 211 -2.02 -20.75 -8.70
N GLY A 212 -2.55 -21.59 -7.81
CA GLY A 212 -1.98 -22.89 -7.49
C GLY A 212 -1.83 -23.12 -6.01
N THR A 213 -0.99 -24.08 -5.61
CA THR A 213 -0.75 -24.46 -4.20
C THR A 213 0.66 -24.09 -3.79
N HIS A 214 0.80 -23.40 -2.67
CA HIS A 214 2.05 -22.83 -2.20
C HIS A 214 2.25 -23.08 -0.70
N ILE A 215 3.51 -23.09 -0.28
CA ILE A 215 3.88 -22.99 1.13
C ILE A 215 4.34 -21.55 1.38
N ALA A 216 3.68 -20.86 2.31
CA ALA A 216 4.03 -19.51 2.68
C ALA A 216 5.42 -19.46 3.31
N THR A 217 6.14 -18.35 3.17
CA THR A 217 7.48 -18.19 3.76
C THR A 217 7.41 -17.19 4.90
N LEU A 218 7.72 -17.64 6.12
CA LEU A 218 7.81 -16.74 7.28
C LEU A 218 8.95 -15.73 7.07
N LYS A 219 8.62 -14.45 7.23
CA LYS A 219 9.57 -13.33 7.12
C LYS A 219 10.01 -12.81 8.48
N SER A 220 9.04 -12.45 9.31
CA SER A 220 9.30 -11.88 10.64
C SER A 220 8.06 -11.98 11.51
N THR A 221 8.28 -11.85 12.82
CA THR A 221 7.21 -11.76 13.82
C THR A 221 7.42 -10.50 14.63
N PHE A 222 6.35 -9.77 14.91
CA PHE A 222 6.41 -8.51 15.64
C PHE A 222 5.34 -8.44 16.74
N ASP A 223 5.72 -7.90 17.89
CA ASP A 223 4.81 -7.68 19.01
C ASP A 223 4.00 -6.39 18.79
N VAL A 224 2.81 -6.54 18.23
CA VAL A 224 1.87 -5.44 18.02
C VAL A 224 1.04 -5.12 19.26
N GLN A 225 1.12 -5.97 20.30
CA GLN A 225 0.33 -5.86 21.53
C GLN A 225 -1.16 -5.75 21.23
N GLY A 226 -1.68 -6.66 20.41
CA GLY A 226 -3.07 -6.68 19.97
C GLY A 226 -3.30 -7.67 18.85
N LEU A 227 -4.50 -7.62 18.30
CA LEU A 227 -5.01 -8.50 17.26
C LEU A 227 -5.12 -7.69 15.96
N ILE A 228 -4.37 -8.06 14.92
CA ILE A 228 -4.44 -7.43 13.59
C ILE A 228 -5.61 -8.03 12.83
N THR A 229 -6.42 -7.18 12.20
CA THR A 229 -7.67 -7.56 11.53
C THR A 229 -7.79 -7.06 10.09
N GLY A 230 -6.95 -6.11 9.65
CA GLY A 230 -7.01 -5.63 8.29
C GLY A 230 -5.75 -4.88 7.89
N ALA A 231 -5.55 -4.70 6.59
CA ALA A 231 -4.36 -4.06 6.04
C ALA A 231 -4.62 -3.27 4.76
N THR A 232 -3.98 -2.13 4.63
CA THR A 232 -3.91 -1.39 3.37
C THR A 232 -2.48 -0.98 3.05
N TYR A 233 -2.12 -0.95 1.76
CA TYR A 233 -0.76 -0.69 1.31
C TYR A 233 -0.70 0.33 0.17
N ILE A 234 0.09 1.38 0.36
CA ILE A 234 0.47 2.31 -0.70
C ILE A 234 1.94 2.06 -1.06
N ALA A 235 2.15 1.18 -2.04
CA ALA A 235 3.50 0.72 -2.43
C ALA A 235 4.44 1.87 -2.81
N SER A 236 3.96 2.84 -3.60
CA SER A 236 4.73 4.02 -4.03
C SER A 236 5.17 4.92 -2.87
N LYS A 237 4.53 4.79 -1.71
CA LYS A 237 4.83 5.56 -0.48
C LYS A 237 5.51 4.70 0.59
N LYS A 238 5.75 3.42 0.34
CA LYS A 238 6.24 2.47 1.36
C LYS A 238 5.49 2.63 2.68
N LEU A 239 4.16 2.65 2.60
CA LEU A 239 3.26 2.89 3.73
C LEU A 239 2.23 1.77 3.81
N ILE A 240 2.23 1.05 4.92
CA ILE A 240 1.22 0.08 5.31
C ILE A 240 0.49 0.64 6.53
N ALA A 241 -0.82 0.56 6.54
CA ALA A 241 -1.62 0.75 7.74
C ALA A 241 -2.36 -0.56 8.04
N LEU A 242 -2.21 -1.04 9.26
CA LEU A 242 -2.93 -2.20 9.79
C LEU A 242 -4.01 -1.72 10.74
N SER A 243 -5.22 -2.24 10.62
CA SER A 243 -6.25 -2.14 11.66
C SER A 243 -6.12 -3.27 12.68
N GLY A 244 -6.69 -3.07 13.84
CA GLY A 244 -6.76 -4.08 14.87
C GLY A 244 -7.35 -3.56 16.16
N TYR A 245 -7.48 -4.44 17.12
CA TYR A 245 -7.96 -4.09 18.47
C TYR A 245 -7.23 -4.89 19.56
N SER A 246 -7.28 -4.37 20.79
CA SER A 246 -6.77 -5.09 21.96
C SER A 246 -7.81 -6.13 22.45
N LYS A 247 -7.40 -7.04 23.32
CA LYS A 247 -8.34 -7.99 23.98
C LYS A 247 -9.45 -7.29 24.78
N GLN A 248 -9.31 -6.01 25.06
CA GLN A 248 -10.34 -5.17 25.70
C GLN A 248 -11.20 -4.43 24.67
N LEU A 249 -11.15 -4.84 23.40
CA LEU A 249 -11.90 -4.23 22.30
C LEU A 249 -11.61 -2.72 22.15
N GLN A 250 -10.34 -2.34 22.29
CA GLN A 250 -9.88 -0.99 22.05
C GLN A 250 -9.17 -0.95 20.70
N PRO A 251 -9.79 -0.36 19.65
CA PRO A 251 -9.23 -0.30 18.31
C PRO A 251 -7.96 0.53 18.21
N PHE A 252 -7.12 0.16 17.26
CA PHE A 252 -5.93 0.92 16.87
C PHE A 252 -5.67 0.83 15.36
N VAL A 253 -4.91 1.79 14.87
CA VAL A 253 -4.21 1.72 13.58
C VAL A 253 -2.71 1.60 13.87
N TYR A 254 -2.06 0.66 13.21
CA TYR A 254 -0.62 0.48 13.28
C TYR A 254 0.02 0.89 11.96
N LEU A 255 0.77 2.00 11.94
CA LEU A 255 1.44 2.53 10.77
C LEU A 255 2.84 1.95 10.65
N LEU A 256 3.15 1.36 9.49
CA LEU A 256 4.47 0.87 9.10
C LEU A 256 4.90 1.66 7.87
N TYR A 257 5.98 2.45 7.97
CA TYR A 257 6.41 3.29 6.87
C TYR A 257 7.92 3.53 6.87
N ASP A 258 8.44 3.99 5.72
CA ASP A 258 9.87 4.23 5.51
C ASP A 258 10.74 2.97 5.72
N PHE A 259 10.19 1.81 5.40
CA PHE A 259 10.87 0.52 5.46
C PHE A 259 11.63 0.20 4.16
N ARG A 260 12.53 -0.79 4.20
CA ARG A 260 13.31 -1.23 3.03
C ARG A 260 12.76 -2.54 2.47
N GLY A 261 12.48 -2.57 1.16
CA GLY A 261 11.97 -3.77 0.51
C GLY A 261 10.74 -4.31 1.21
N SER A 262 10.77 -5.56 1.64
CA SER A 262 9.70 -6.22 2.40
C SER A 262 10.00 -6.38 3.90
N ASP A 263 11.01 -5.68 4.42
CA ASP A 263 11.27 -5.61 5.87
C ASP A 263 10.35 -4.55 6.51
N PHE A 264 9.06 -4.87 6.61
CA PHE A 264 8.03 -3.92 7.04
C PHE A 264 8.23 -3.43 8.47
N PHE A 265 8.85 -4.24 9.33
CA PHE A 265 9.13 -3.87 10.72
C PHE A 265 10.49 -3.23 10.92
N GLY A 266 11.33 -3.15 9.88
CA GLY A 266 12.62 -2.47 9.90
C GLY A 266 12.56 -0.96 9.68
N GLY A 267 11.37 -0.41 9.40
CA GLY A 267 11.12 1.03 9.28
C GLY A 267 10.44 1.63 10.52
N ASN A 268 9.76 2.76 10.31
CA ASN A 268 8.97 3.41 11.35
C ASN A 268 7.76 2.55 11.72
N LYS A 269 7.51 2.42 13.01
CA LYS A 269 6.42 1.63 13.61
C LYS A 269 5.67 2.52 14.58
N ARG A 270 4.41 2.86 14.27
CA ARG A 270 3.63 3.79 15.08
C ARG A 270 2.23 3.26 15.33
N LYS A 271 1.92 2.97 16.61
CA LYS A 271 0.59 2.58 17.05
C LYS A 271 -0.20 3.83 17.43
N ILE A 272 -1.41 3.97 16.89
CA ILE A 272 -2.33 5.08 17.13
C ILE A 272 -3.64 4.47 17.61
N GLN A 273 -4.07 4.81 18.81
CA GLN A 273 -5.34 4.36 19.35
C GLN A 273 -6.50 5.06 18.64
N VAL A 274 -7.53 4.32 18.25
CA VAL A 274 -8.76 4.90 17.73
C VAL A 274 -9.77 5.05 18.85
N SER A 275 -10.37 6.23 18.97
CA SER A 275 -11.34 6.56 20.04
C SER A 275 -12.72 5.96 19.77
N LEU A 276 -12.78 4.64 19.68
CA LEU A 276 -13.96 3.80 19.46
C LEU A 276 -13.96 2.63 20.44
N PRO A 277 -14.20 2.85 21.74
CA PRO A 277 -14.15 1.75 22.71
C PRO A 277 -15.23 0.70 22.39
N TYR A 278 -14.88 -0.58 22.60
CA TYR A 278 -15.73 -1.74 22.39
C TYR A 278 -16.17 -2.00 20.95
N HIS A 279 -15.34 -1.59 19.95
CA HIS A 279 -15.58 -1.91 18.57
C HIS A 279 -14.55 -2.96 18.09
N GLN A 280 -15.03 -3.95 17.33
CA GLN A 280 -14.21 -4.85 16.55
C GLN A 280 -14.01 -4.22 15.17
N VAL A 281 -12.90 -3.50 15.00
CA VAL A 281 -12.54 -2.90 13.73
C VAL A 281 -11.88 -3.97 12.87
N GLU A 282 -12.43 -4.24 11.67
CA GLU A 282 -11.94 -5.27 10.77
C GLU A 282 -11.25 -4.67 9.54
N GLY A 283 -11.96 -3.91 8.73
CA GLY A 283 -11.39 -3.37 7.48
C GLY A 283 -10.68 -2.04 7.64
N ILE A 284 -9.67 -1.80 6.79
CA ILE A 284 -8.99 -0.49 6.65
C ILE A 284 -8.60 -0.22 5.20
N THR A 285 -8.89 0.97 4.67
CA THR A 285 -8.41 1.39 3.36
C THR A 285 -8.13 2.88 3.28
N THR A 286 -7.32 3.27 2.30
CA THR A 286 -7.04 4.67 1.95
C THR A 286 -6.65 4.78 0.48
N SER A 287 -6.94 5.91 -0.14
CA SER A 287 -6.46 6.23 -1.49
C SER A 287 -5.28 7.21 -1.50
N ASN A 288 -5.11 8.00 -0.44
CA ASN A 288 -4.11 9.09 -0.40
C ASN A 288 -3.08 8.96 0.74
N GLY A 289 -3.33 8.08 1.72
CA GLY A 289 -2.48 7.88 2.88
C GLY A 289 -2.71 8.86 4.03
N LEU A 290 -3.66 9.80 3.91
CA LEU A 290 -4.01 10.76 4.95
C LEU A 290 -5.40 10.51 5.52
N LYS A 291 -6.39 10.34 4.63
CA LYS A 291 -7.77 9.99 4.97
C LYS A 291 -7.93 8.48 4.88
N TYR A 292 -8.35 7.86 5.97
CA TYR A 292 -8.58 6.42 6.04
C TYR A 292 -10.05 6.12 6.29
N TYR A 293 -10.51 5.04 5.71
CA TYR A 293 -11.80 4.41 6.01
C TYR A 293 -11.50 3.15 6.82
N ILE A 294 -12.23 2.97 7.92
CA ILE A 294 -12.22 1.74 8.71
C ILE A 294 -13.65 1.27 8.91
N SER A 295 -13.88 -0.03 8.92
CA SER A 295 -15.17 -0.63 9.26
C SER A 295 -15.09 -1.37 10.58
N ASN A 296 -16.21 -1.46 11.27
CA ASN A 296 -16.40 -2.41 12.35
C ASN A 296 -17.63 -3.28 12.08
N GLU A 297 -17.56 -4.53 12.47
CA GLU A 297 -18.69 -5.44 12.47
C GLU A 297 -19.68 -5.12 13.60
N LYS A 298 -20.88 -5.72 13.54
CA LYS A 298 -21.83 -5.64 14.61
C LYS A 298 -21.39 -6.52 15.78
N PHE A 299 -21.18 -5.89 16.92
CA PHE A 299 -20.84 -6.60 18.15
C PHE A 299 -21.84 -6.31 19.27
N VAL A 300 -22.44 -7.36 19.84
CA VAL A 300 -23.43 -7.24 20.92
C VAL A 300 -23.08 -8.16 22.08
N GLN A 301 -22.84 -7.56 23.23
CA GLN A 301 -22.70 -8.27 24.53
C GLN A 301 -23.65 -7.66 25.53
N ALA A 302 -24.89 -8.15 25.50
CA ALA A 302 -25.96 -7.63 26.36
C ALA A 302 -25.64 -7.82 27.85
N PRO A 303 -26.04 -6.88 28.73
CA PRO A 303 -26.71 -5.61 28.42
C PRO A 303 -25.71 -4.44 28.18
N LEU A 304 -24.40 -4.69 28.20
CA LEU A 304 -23.38 -3.67 28.36
C LEU A 304 -22.87 -3.08 27.02
N ILE A 305 -22.80 -3.88 25.97
CA ILE A 305 -22.22 -3.47 24.70
C ILE A 305 -23.21 -3.72 23.58
N ASN A 306 -23.47 -2.70 22.77
CA ASN A 306 -24.18 -2.78 21.50
C ASN A 306 -23.49 -1.84 20.51
N SER A 307 -22.59 -2.39 19.70
CA SER A 307 -21.84 -1.69 18.66
C SER A 307 -22.37 -2.11 17.29
N PRO A 308 -23.19 -1.29 16.62
CA PRO A 308 -23.68 -1.59 15.28
C PRO A 308 -22.55 -1.49 14.26
N GLN A 309 -22.71 -2.20 13.14
CA GLN A 309 -21.78 -2.13 12.00
C GLN A 309 -21.72 -0.70 11.40
N LYS A 310 -20.52 -0.20 11.20
CA LYS A 310 -20.29 1.17 10.69
C LYS A 310 -19.07 1.28 9.79
N LEU A 311 -19.11 2.29 8.95
CA LEU A 311 -17.96 2.82 8.21
C LEU A 311 -17.55 4.13 8.88
N HIS A 312 -16.29 4.25 9.26
CA HIS A 312 -15.72 5.44 9.90
C HIS A 312 -14.64 6.06 9.03
N ILE A 313 -14.49 7.36 9.16
CA ILE A 313 -13.42 8.12 8.53
C ILE A 313 -12.46 8.61 9.62
N LEU A 314 -11.16 8.35 9.42
CA LEU A 314 -10.07 8.86 10.22
C LEU A 314 -9.24 9.87 9.41
N ASP A 315 -8.77 10.92 10.06
CA ASP A 315 -7.75 11.82 9.53
C ASP A 315 -6.42 11.55 10.24
N LEU A 316 -5.45 11.00 9.51
CA LEU A 316 -4.11 10.71 9.99
C LEU A 316 -3.06 11.71 9.50
N SER A 317 -3.49 12.88 9.00
CA SER A 317 -2.60 13.92 8.45
C SER A 317 -1.54 14.35 9.47
N SER A 318 -1.91 14.53 10.74
CA SER A 318 -0.97 14.91 11.81
C SER A 318 0.16 13.90 12.05
N PHE A 319 0.00 12.67 11.59
CA PHE A 319 0.98 11.59 11.76
C PHE A 319 1.80 11.30 10.50
N LEU A 320 1.27 11.60 9.31
CA LEU A 320 1.80 11.12 8.04
C LEU A 320 2.09 12.23 7.02
N GLU A 321 1.50 13.43 7.15
CA GLU A 321 1.66 14.48 6.15
C GLU A 321 3.13 14.84 5.91
N GLY A 322 3.92 15.01 6.98
CA GLY A 322 5.35 15.28 6.88
C GLY A 322 6.15 14.18 6.17
N TYR A 323 5.75 12.92 6.35
CA TYR A 323 6.32 11.79 5.64
C TYR A 323 5.90 11.77 4.16
N LEU A 324 4.61 11.93 3.89
CA LEU A 324 4.04 11.85 2.55
C LEU A 324 4.46 13.02 1.67
N ASN A 325 4.71 14.20 2.25
CA ASN A 325 5.23 15.36 1.53
C ASN A 325 6.61 15.11 0.92
N LYS A 326 7.39 14.16 1.44
CA LYS A 326 8.65 13.72 0.79
C LYS A 326 8.41 13.14 -0.62
N PHE A 327 7.20 12.63 -0.88
CA PHE A 327 6.80 12.05 -2.18
C PHE A 327 5.97 13.03 -3.02
N VAL A 328 5.53 14.15 -2.44
CA VAL A 328 4.81 15.23 -3.13
C VAL A 328 5.80 16.27 -3.68
N SER A 329 7.02 16.35 -3.13
CA SER A 329 8.08 17.08 -3.81
C SER A 329 8.15 16.52 -5.22
N LEU A 330 7.88 17.38 -6.22
CA LEU A 330 8.22 17.11 -7.62
C LEU A 330 9.57 16.41 -7.60
N PRO A 331 9.75 15.25 -8.25
CA PRO A 331 11.04 14.64 -8.29
C PRO A 331 11.98 15.78 -8.64
N GLU A 332 12.90 16.09 -7.72
CA GLU A 332 13.99 17.00 -8.02
C GLU A 332 14.49 16.46 -9.34
N VAL A 333 14.39 17.27 -10.38
CA VAL A 333 14.80 16.87 -11.72
C VAL A 333 16.19 16.34 -11.50
N GLN A 334 16.32 15.01 -11.33
CA GLN A 334 17.63 14.41 -11.37
C GLN A 334 18.09 14.73 -12.77
N SER A 335 18.80 15.83 -12.88
CA SER A 335 19.59 16.16 -14.06
C SER A 335 20.67 15.08 -14.13
N GLY A 336 20.24 13.85 -14.41
CA GLY A 336 21.11 12.87 -15.02
C GLY A 336 21.66 13.58 -16.23
N LYS A 337 22.98 13.71 -16.30
CA LYS A 337 23.71 14.48 -17.30
C LYS A 337 23.38 14.15 -18.76
N THR A 338 22.40 13.31 -19.05
CA THR A 338 22.10 12.76 -20.39
C THR A 338 20.67 12.98 -20.88
N ASP A 339 19.66 13.18 -20.01
CA ASP A 339 18.26 13.28 -20.45
C ASP A 339 17.77 14.72 -20.44
N LYS A 340 17.83 15.38 -21.59
CA LYS A 340 17.37 16.75 -21.76
C LYS A 340 16.25 16.82 -22.78
N VAL A 341 15.18 17.54 -22.39
CA VAL A 341 14.17 18.06 -23.30
C VAL A 341 14.67 19.40 -23.83
N PHE A 342 14.72 19.57 -25.15
CA PHE A 342 15.26 20.78 -25.75
C PHE A 342 14.48 21.20 -27.02
N PRO A 343 14.47 22.51 -27.31
CA PRO A 343 14.89 23.61 -26.48
C PRO A 343 13.99 23.75 -25.25
N ASN A 344 14.53 24.25 -24.15
CA ASN A 344 13.77 24.59 -22.95
C ASN A 344 14.42 25.81 -22.29
N PRO A 345 13.85 27.02 -22.38
CA PRO A 345 12.52 27.36 -22.90
C PRO A 345 12.29 27.09 -24.40
N THR A 346 11.02 26.91 -24.77
CA THR A 346 10.59 26.66 -26.15
C THR A 346 9.34 27.43 -26.53
N LYS A 347 9.11 27.62 -27.85
CA LYS A 347 7.86 28.15 -28.38
C LYS A 347 6.90 27.07 -28.85
N ASP A 348 7.36 26.13 -29.67
CA ASP A 348 6.47 25.26 -30.40
C ASP A 348 6.73 23.77 -30.20
N PHE A 349 8.00 23.37 -30.06
CA PHE A 349 8.36 21.93 -30.05
C PHE A 349 9.34 21.61 -28.91
N LEU A 350 9.14 20.44 -28.33
CA LEU A 350 10.04 19.79 -27.40
C LEU A 350 10.64 18.56 -28.06
N ASN A 351 11.95 18.49 -28.14
CA ASN A 351 12.68 17.36 -28.72
C ASN A 351 13.36 16.54 -27.64
N PHE A 352 13.58 15.26 -27.92
CA PHE A 352 14.21 14.28 -27.04
C PHE A 352 15.39 13.62 -27.75
N LYS A 353 16.36 13.10 -26.99
CA LYS A 353 17.41 12.24 -27.57
C LYS A 353 16.87 10.82 -27.71
N PRO A 354 16.98 10.18 -28.90
CA PRO A 354 16.36 8.86 -29.18
C PRO A 354 16.88 7.71 -28.32
N GLU A 355 18.06 7.83 -27.75
CA GLU A 355 18.78 6.75 -27.04
C GLU A 355 18.04 6.22 -25.79
N ASN A 356 17.14 7.03 -25.24
CA ASN A 356 16.51 6.76 -23.93
C ASN A 356 15.00 6.46 -24.00
N TYR A 357 14.39 6.48 -25.20
CA TYR A 357 12.94 6.39 -25.37
C TYR A 357 12.52 5.31 -26.37
N ARG A 358 11.46 4.58 -26.05
CA ARG A 358 10.87 3.51 -26.91
C ARG A 358 9.57 3.99 -27.57
N SER A 359 9.21 3.39 -28.70
CA SER A 359 8.08 3.78 -29.57
C SER A 359 6.68 3.66 -28.98
N ALA A 360 6.53 3.23 -27.74
CA ALA A 360 5.25 3.04 -27.09
C ALA A 360 4.99 4.01 -25.92
N ASP A 361 5.91 4.94 -25.65
CA ASP A 361 5.79 5.83 -24.51
C ASP A 361 4.65 6.83 -24.76
N THR A 362 3.69 6.86 -23.83
CA THR A 362 2.68 7.91 -23.79
C THR A 362 3.22 9.10 -23.00
N TYR A 363 2.78 10.30 -23.40
CA TYR A 363 3.14 11.50 -22.65
C TYR A 363 1.89 12.25 -22.20
N ARG A 364 2.06 12.99 -21.10
CA ARG A 364 1.07 13.90 -20.55
C ARG A 364 1.74 15.20 -20.13
N ILE A 365 1.17 16.33 -20.52
CA ILE A 365 1.59 17.66 -20.07
C ILE A 365 0.54 18.22 -19.12
N ILE A 366 0.98 18.68 -17.95
CA ILE A 366 0.12 19.28 -16.94
C ILE A 366 0.51 20.72 -16.67
N ASN A 367 -0.48 21.59 -16.41
CA ASN A 367 -0.27 22.97 -16.03
C ASN A 367 0.03 23.12 -14.52
N GLN A 368 0.27 24.35 -14.06
CA GLN A 368 0.55 24.65 -12.64
C GLN A 368 -0.61 24.32 -11.70
N ALA A 369 -1.85 24.23 -12.22
CA ALA A 369 -3.02 23.81 -11.44
C ALA A 369 -3.20 22.29 -11.37
N GLY A 370 -2.24 21.51 -11.92
CA GLY A 370 -2.32 20.05 -11.95
C GLY A 370 -3.24 19.45 -13.02
N GLN A 371 -3.80 20.32 -13.91
CA GLN A 371 -4.71 19.87 -14.96
C GLN A 371 -3.91 19.38 -16.17
N THR A 372 -4.31 18.23 -16.73
CA THR A 372 -3.76 17.73 -17.99
C THR A 372 -4.22 18.60 -19.16
N VAL A 373 -3.27 19.22 -19.86
CA VAL A 373 -3.52 20.13 -20.99
C VAL A 373 -3.15 19.52 -22.34
N LEU A 374 -2.32 18.46 -22.36
CA LEU A 374 -1.95 17.74 -23.58
C LEU A 374 -1.59 16.30 -23.27
N THR A 375 -2.01 15.38 -24.11
CA THR A 375 -1.62 13.95 -24.06
C THR A 375 -1.31 13.43 -25.46
N GLY A 376 -0.46 12.42 -25.56
CA GLY A 376 -0.17 11.77 -26.83
C GLY A 376 0.79 10.58 -26.70
N LYS A 377 1.14 10.01 -27.86
CA LYS A 377 2.17 8.95 -27.96
C LYS A 377 3.39 9.49 -28.69
N MET A 378 4.58 9.14 -28.16
CA MET A 378 5.82 9.48 -28.84
C MET A 378 6.08 8.54 -30.03
N LYS A 379 6.57 9.12 -31.14
CA LYS A 379 7.03 8.38 -32.32
C LYS A 379 8.56 8.32 -32.31
N ILE A 380 9.14 7.13 -32.46
CA ILE A 380 10.61 6.94 -32.49
C ILE A 380 11.27 7.73 -33.63
N GLU A 381 10.60 7.74 -34.79
CA GLU A 381 11.15 8.37 -36.01
C GLU A 381 11.28 9.89 -35.91
N ASN A 382 10.50 10.51 -35.03
CA ASN A 382 10.57 11.94 -34.72
C ASN A 382 10.19 12.17 -33.26
N PRO A 383 11.16 12.08 -32.32
CA PRO A 383 10.90 12.22 -30.90
C PRO A 383 10.67 13.70 -30.51
N SER A 384 9.58 14.27 -31.00
CA SER A 384 9.19 15.67 -30.80
C SER A 384 7.73 15.75 -30.36
N ILE A 385 7.46 16.64 -29.42
CA ILE A 385 6.11 16.98 -28.97
C ILE A 385 5.80 18.41 -29.40
N ASN A 386 4.71 18.60 -30.14
CA ASN A 386 4.19 19.89 -30.48
C ASN A 386 3.41 20.47 -29.29
N ILE A 387 3.79 21.67 -28.83
CA ILE A 387 3.13 22.41 -27.76
C ILE A 387 2.74 23.83 -28.19
N SER A 388 2.65 24.11 -29.51
CA SER A 388 2.34 25.43 -30.05
C SER A 388 1.02 26.00 -29.50
N ASP A 389 0.03 25.14 -29.27
CA ASP A 389 -1.30 25.50 -28.79
C ASP A 389 -1.37 25.81 -27.28
N LEU A 390 -0.29 25.57 -26.54
CA LEU A 390 -0.24 25.90 -25.12
C LEU A 390 0.10 27.39 -24.94
N SER A 391 -0.54 28.03 -23.96
CA SER A 391 -0.19 29.40 -23.56
C SER A 391 1.22 29.49 -22.99
N ALA A 392 1.84 30.68 -23.02
CA ALA A 392 3.10 30.90 -22.33
C ALA A 392 2.99 30.57 -20.84
N GLY A 393 3.93 29.83 -20.29
CA GLY A 393 3.87 29.38 -18.90
C GLY A 393 4.81 28.25 -18.55
N ILE A 394 4.69 27.77 -17.31
CA ILE A 394 5.44 26.62 -16.81
C ILE A 394 4.52 25.39 -16.81
N TYR A 395 5.04 24.31 -17.36
CA TYR A 395 4.37 23.03 -17.47
C TYR A 395 5.24 21.90 -16.95
N ILE A 396 4.64 20.76 -16.66
CA ILE A 396 5.32 19.52 -16.34
C ILE A 396 4.95 18.51 -17.41
N LEU A 397 5.96 18.00 -18.11
CA LEU A 397 5.84 16.89 -19.04
C LEU A 397 6.16 15.60 -18.30
N MET A 398 5.27 14.65 -18.38
CA MET A 398 5.42 13.29 -17.84
C MET A 398 5.44 12.29 -18.99
N LEU A 399 6.43 11.40 -18.99
CA LEU A 399 6.50 10.25 -19.90
C LEU A 399 6.10 9.01 -19.10
N GLU A 400 5.05 8.34 -19.56
CA GLU A 400 4.50 7.14 -18.94
C GLU A 400 5.16 5.91 -19.58
N ASN A 401 6.28 5.50 -19.04
CA ASN A 401 6.99 4.27 -19.34
C ASN A 401 7.44 3.58 -18.05
N GLU A 402 8.14 2.44 -18.15
CA GLU A 402 8.64 1.69 -16.99
C GLU A 402 9.49 2.53 -16.01
N LYS A 403 10.05 3.67 -16.44
CA LYS A 403 10.94 4.53 -15.65
C LYS A 403 10.34 5.85 -15.18
N HIS A 404 9.13 6.23 -15.64
CA HIS A 404 8.43 7.46 -15.28
C HIS A 404 9.30 8.74 -15.27
N PHE A 405 9.64 9.25 -16.46
CA PHE A 405 10.40 10.50 -16.58
C PHE A 405 9.51 11.73 -16.45
N THR A 406 10.01 12.75 -15.76
CA THR A 406 9.31 14.03 -15.57
C THR A 406 10.24 15.19 -15.88
N PHE A 407 9.77 16.16 -16.67
CA PHE A 407 10.55 17.32 -17.09
C PHE A 407 9.76 18.61 -16.83
N LYS A 408 10.44 19.62 -16.30
CA LYS A 408 9.93 20.99 -16.28
C LYS A 408 10.07 21.58 -17.67
N VAL A 409 8.99 22.13 -18.21
CA VAL A 409 8.92 22.77 -19.52
C VAL A 409 8.56 24.23 -19.32
N ILE A 410 9.32 25.14 -19.96
CA ILE A 410 9.04 26.58 -20.01
C ILE A 410 8.61 26.90 -21.43
N LYS A 411 7.33 27.30 -21.61
CA LYS A 411 6.74 27.76 -22.87
C LYS A 411 6.82 29.28 -22.92
N ASN A 412 7.42 29.81 -23.99
CA ASN A 412 7.50 31.26 -24.29
C ASN A 412 6.35 31.73 -25.17
#